data_87c6da71f13602dd5241cf8718078d9e
#
_entry.id   87c6da71f13602dd5241cf8718078d9e
#
_cell.length_a   1.000
_cell.length_b   1.000
_cell.length_c   1.000
_cell.angle_alpha   90.00
_cell.angle_beta   90.00
_cell.angle_gamma   90.00
#
_symmetry.space_group_name_H-M   'P 1'
#
loop_
_entity.id
_entity.type
_entity.pdbx_description
1 polymer ?
#
loop_
_entity_poly.entity_id
_entity_poly.type
_entity_poly.pdbx_seq_one_letter_code
_entity_poly.pdbx_strand_id
1 'polypeptide(L)'
;KGNQNSSDTTSRDTNATSHTYNLGHDFLLNNLISTNTALGYGDSDANDDTGDYENYDFSLRFNFAFPWAYISIGDSLSFIDYKKVDTSIDSGRLRSDFTNTIDLTITKALGDFFPSLDPNRSLFLNLYFERAISESNIRNYDYEADSFSFSVNRSFQIFK
;
A
#
# COMPACT_ATOMS: atom_id res chain seq x y z
N LYS A 1 -29.08 -37.51 5.63
CA LYS A 1 -29.41 -36.86 4.34
C LYS A 1 -29.19 -35.39 4.51
N GLY A 2 -27.97 -34.91 4.23
CA GLY A 2 -27.62 -33.51 4.24
C GLY A 2 -28.14 -32.87 2.95
N ASN A 3 -28.95 -31.85 3.14
CA ASN A 3 -29.40 -30.98 2.07
C ASN A 3 -28.22 -30.06 1.72
N GLN A 4 -27.50 -30.37 0.66
CA GLN A 4 -26.57 -29.41 0.08
C GLN A 4 -27.43 -28.43 -0.73
N ASN A 5 -27.69 -27.26 -0.13
CA ASN A 5 -28.05 -26.10 -0.92
C ASN A 5 -26.81 -25.71 -1.72
N SER A 6 -26.71 -26.17 -2.94
CA SER A 6 -25.88 -25.55 -3.92
C SER A 6 -26.57 -24.23 -4.26
N SER A 7 -26.18 -23.15 -3.57
CA SER A 7 -26.31 -21.84 -4.13
C SER A 7 -25.39 -21.85 -5.36
N ASP A 8 -26.00 -21.89 -6.51
CA ASP A 8 -25.34 -21.63 -7.78
C ASP A 8 -25.00 -20.13 -7.83
N THR A 9 -24.09 -19.74 -6.97
CA THR A 9 -23.25 -18.60 -7.25
C THR A 9 -22.42 -19.09 -8.40
N THR A 10 -22.64 -18.55 -9.59
CA THR A 10 -21.65 -18.51 -10.63
C THR A 10 -20.39 -17.97 -9.98
N SER A 11 -19.58 -18.87 -9.41
CA SER A 11 -18.22 -18.52 -9.03
C SER A 11 -17.57 -18.15 -10.36
N ARG A 12 -17.38 -16.86 -10.58
CA ARG A 12 -16.45 -16.41 -11.63
C ARG A 12 -15.20 -17.23 -11.40
N ASP A 13 -14.82 -17.96 -12.43
CA ASP A 13 -13.61 -18.79 -12.38
C ASP A 13 -12.44 -17.82 -12.30
N THR A 14 -12.06 -17.50 -11.04
CA THR A 14 -10.99 -16.55 -10.72
C THR A 14 -9.62 -17.20 -10.81
N ASN A 15 -9.47 -18.25 -11.62
CA ASN A 15 -8.18 -18.81 -11.90
C ASN A 15 -7.33 -17.78 -12.65
N ALA A 16 -6.48 -17.10 -11.89
CA ALA A 16 -5.48 -16.18 -12.38
C ALA A 16 -4.08 -16.74 -12.11
N THR A 17 -3.20 -16.56 -13.07
CA THR A 17 -1.77 -16.74 -12.87
C THR A 17 -1.13 -15.37 -12.85
N SER A 18 -0.41 -15.04 -11.78
CA SER A 18 0.27 -13.75 -11.67
C SER A 18 1.77 -13.93 -11.44
N HIS A 19 2.53 -13.06 -12.06
CA HIS A 19 3.98 -12.94 -11.87
C HIS A 19 4.30 -11.52 -11.41
N THR A 20 5.10 -11.40 -10.36
CA THR A 20 5.51 -10.08 -9.83
C THR A 20 7.03 -10.06 -9.67
N TYR A 21 7.64 -9.00 -10.17
CA TYR A 21 9.07 -8.74 -10.08
C TYR A 21 9.28 -7.41 -9.36
N ASN A 22 10.10 -7.41 -8.31
CA ASN A 22 10.38 -6.20 -7.54
C ASN A 22 11.89 -6.03 -7.43
N LEU A 23 12.35 -4.80 -7.63
CA LEU A 23 13.72 -4.36 -7.39
C LEU A 23 13.69 -3.19 -6.41
N GLY A 24 14.30 -3.37 -5.25
CA GLY A 24 14.37 -2.32 -4.22
C GLY A 24 15.82 -1.94 -3.93
N HIS A 25 16.03 -0.71 -3.52
CA HIS A 25 17.31 -0.21 -3.06
C HIS A 25 17.16 0.73 -1.87
N ASP A 26 17.99 0.50 -0.85
CA ASP A 26 18.07 1.30 0.36
C ASP A 26 19.37 2.10 0.36
N PHE A 27 19.27 3.42 0.51
CA PHE A 27 20.40 4.31 0.65
C PHE A 27 20.45 4.92 2.04
N LEU A 28 21.58 4.83 2.70
CA LEU A 28 21.88 5.58 3.90
C LEU A 28 22.65 6.85 3.51
N LEU A 29 21.97 7.99 3.50
CA LEU A 29 22.59 9.28 3.15
C LEU A 29 23.49 9.77 4.29
N ASN A 30 23.06 9.59 5.54
CA ASN A 30 23.82 9.81 6.76
C ASN A 30 23.15 9.11 7.94
N ASN A 31 23.66 9.28 9.16
CA ASN A 31 23.12 8.63 10.36
C ASN A 31 21.67 9.02 10.73
N LEU A 32 21.14 10.06 10.10
CA LEU A 32 19.80 10.59 10.38
C LEU A 32 18.83 10.42 9.19
N ILE A 33 19.34 10.19 8.00
CA ILE A 33 18.52 10.19 6.77
C ILE A 33 18.82 8.95 5.94
N SER A 34 17.79 8.19 5.64
CA SER A 34 17.82 7.11 4.66
C SER A 34 16.71 7.25 3.64
N THR A 35 16.90 6.64 2.48
CA THR A 35 15.89 6.56 1.43
C THR A 35 15.70 5.11 1.01
N ASN A 36 14.46 4.76 0.66
CA ASN A 36 14.12 3.49 0.03
C ASN A 36 13.51 3.80 -1.32
N THR A 37 13.93 3.10 -2.35
CA THR A 37 13.34 3.15 -3.68
C THR A 37 12.97 1.76 -4.11
N ALA A 38 11.84 1.60 -4.79
CA ALA A 38 11.48 0.33 -5.38
C ALA A 38 10.85 0.53 -6.76
N LEU A 39 11.09 -0.45 -7.63
CA LEU A 39 10.44 -0.62 -8.93
C LEU A 39 9.75 -1.97 -8.94
N GLY A 40 8.51 -2.00 -9.36
CA GLY A 40 7.71 -3.21 -9.51
C GLY A 40 7.23 -3.38 -10.94
N TYR A 41 7.15 -4.61 -11.40
CA TYR A 41 6.41 -5.03 -12.57
C TYR A 41 5.59 -6.25 -12.21
N GLY A 42 4.32 -6.23 -12.54
CA GLY A 42 3.41 -7.36 -12.39
C GLY A 42 2.70 -7.66 -13.69
N ASP A 43 2.44 -8.93 -13.90
CA ASP A 43 1.64 -9.47 -14.99
C ASP A 43 0.63 -10.45 -14.41
N SER A 44 -0.64 -10.25 -14.72
CA SER A 44 -1.72 -11.13 -14.33
C SER A 44 -2.45 -11.59 -15.58
N ASP A 45 -2.61 -12.89 -15.71
CA ASP A 45 -3.39 -13.55 -16.76
C ASP A 45 -4.57 -14.25 -16.09
N ALA A 46 -5.75 -13.77 -16.33
CA ALA A 46 -6.97 -14.26 -15.74
C ALA A 46 -8.03 -14.58 -16.81
N ASN A 47 -8.95 -15.49 -16.45
CA ASN A 47 -10.06 -15.83 -17.33
C ASN A 47 -11.14 -14.74 -17.37
N ASP A 48 -11.19 -13.89 -16.33
CA ASP A 48 -12.14 -12.78 -16.28
C ASP A 48 -11.53 -11.48 -16.84
N ASP A 49 -12.41 -10.55 -17.22
CA ASP A 49 -12.03 -9.31 -17.89
C ASP A 49 -11.32 -8.32 -16.92
N THR A 50 -11.49 -8.49 -15.61
CA THR A 50 -10.96 -7.58 -14.59
C THR A 50 -9.65 -8.05 -13.95
N GLY A 51 -9.30 -9.32 -14.14
CA GLY A 51 -8.11 -9.94 -13.58
C GLY A 51 -6.91 -10.00 -14.53
N ASP A 52 -7.08 -9.62 -15.80
CA ASP A 52 -6.05 -9.71 -16.82
C ASP A 52 -5.44 -8.33 -17.08
N TYR A 53 -4.25 -8.08 -16.50
CA TYR A 53 -3.61 -6.77 -16.54
C TYR A 53 -2.09 -6.86 -16.39
N GLU A 54 -1.43 -5.77 -16.76
CA GLU A 54 -0.04 -5.48 -16.41
C GLU A 54 0.01 -4.29 -15.46
N ASN A 55 0.92 -4.32 -14.50
CA ASN A 55 1.15 -3.19 -13.61
C ASN A 55 2.62 -2.82 -13.51
N TYR A 56 2.87 -1.52 -13.36
CA TYR A 56 4.18 -0.92 -13.14
C TYR A 56 4.10 -0.05 -11.91
N ASP A 57 4.97 -0.35 -10.94
CA ASP A 57 4.99 0.36 -9.67
C ASP A 57 6.33 1.06 -9.47
N PHE A 58 6.29 2.26 -8.94
CA PHE A 58 7.45 2.99 -8.49
C PHE A 58 7.18 3.53 -7.09
N SER A 59 8.14 3.41 -6.18
CA SER A 59 8.04 4.04 -4.88
C SER A 59 9.35 4.69 -4.45
N LEU A 60 9.21 5.80 -3.71
CA LEU A 60 10.30 6.54 -3.09
C LEU A 60 9.89 6.89 -1.67
N ARG A 61 10.76 6.60 -0.70
CA ARG A 61 10.52 6.91 0.71
C ARG A 61 11.75 7.55 1.32
N PHE A 62 11.55 8.65 2.03
CA PHE A 62 12.54 9.30 2.87
C PHE A 62 12.24 9.03 4.33
N ASN A 63 13.27 8.65 5.07
CA ASN A 63 13.19 8.36 6.49
C ASN A 63 14.15 9.29 7.24
N PHE A 64 13.65 9.95 8.27
CA PHE A 64 14.38 10.90 9.09
C PHE A 64 14.37 10.42 10.55
N ALA A 65 15.54 10.07 11.09
CA ALA A 65 15.71 9.60 12.45
C ALA A 65 16.20 10.74 13.35
N PHE A 66 15.31 11.67 13.69
CA PHE A 66 15.65 12.76 14.62
C PHE A 66 15.74 12.25 16.05
N PRO A 67 16.51 12.92 16.94
CA PRO A 67 16.57 12.54 18.37
C PRO A 67 15.21 12.55 19.07
N TRP A 68 14.25 13.33 18.55
CA TRP A 68 12.94 13.55 19.16
C TRP A 68 11.80 12.81 18.44
N ALA A 69 11.96 12.37 17.21
CA ALA A 69 10.96 11.59 16.46
C ALA A 69 11.58 10.89 15.24
N TYR A 70 10.93 9.82 14.80
CA TYR A 70 11.15 9.23 13.48
C TYR A 70 10.04 9.72 12.55
N ILE A 71 10.42 10.23 11.38
CA ILE A 71 9.49 10.71 10.35
C ILE A 71 9.78 9.97 9.06
N SER A 72 8.75 9.44 8.43
CA SER A 72 8.82 8.79 7.12
C SER A 72 7.83 9.45 6.17
N ILE A 73 8.29 9.82 4.98
CA ILE A 73 7.49 10.40 3.91
C ILE A 73 7.67 9.50 2.69
N GLY A 74 6.56 8.97 2.17
CA GLY A 74 6.53 8.10 1.01
C GLY A 74 5.72 8.71 -0.13
N ASP A 75 6.12 8.36 -1.35
CA ASP A 75 5.37 8.60 -2.58
C ASP A 75 5.43 7.33 -3.42
N SER A 76 4.28 6.87 -3.90
CA SER A 76 4.18 5.70 -4.76
C SER A 76 3.27 5.97 -5.94
N LEU A 77 3.71 5.50 -7.09
CA LEU A 77 3.02 5.58 -8.37
C LEU A 77 2.72 4.17 -8.85
N SER A 78 1.51 3.92 -9.26
CA SER A 78 1.08 2.65 -9.85
C SER A 78 0.36 2.91 -11.18
N PHE A 79 0.77 2.21 -12.21
CA PHE A 79 0.15 2.21 -13.54
C PHE A 79 -0.36 0.81 -13.82
N ILE A 80 -1.64 0.67 -14.14
CA ILE A 80 -2.28 -0.61 -14.42
C ILE A 80 -2.94 -0.53 -15.80
N ASP A 81 -2.51 -1.39 -16.71
CA ASP A 81 -3.08 -1.54 -18.04
C ASP A 81 -3.81 -2.88 -18.15
N TYR A 82 -5.12 -2.82 -18.34
CA TYR A 82 -5.95 -4.01 -18.47
C TYR A 82 -5.90 -4.53 -19.91
N LYS A 83 -5.80 -5.85 -20.07
CA LYS A 83 -5.66 -6.51 -21.36
C LYS A 83 -7.01 -6.85 -22.01
N LYS A 84 -8.08 -6.84 -21.23
CA LYS A 84 -9.44 -7.13 -21.67
C LYS A 84 -10.39 -5.98 -21.37
N VAL A 85 -11.38 -5.82 -22.21
CA VAL A 85 -12.43 -4.81 -22.03
C VAL A 85 -13.41 -5.30 -20.97
N ASP A 86 -13.69 -4.46 -19.96
CA ASP A 86 -14.78 -4.71 -19.03
C ASP A 86 -16.11 -4.33 -19.70
N THR A 87 -16.76 -5.32 -20.30
CA THR A 87 -18.01 -5.14 -21.04
C THR A 87 -19.19 -4.73 -20.18
N SER A 88 -19.06 -4.83 -18.84
CA SER A 88 -20.11 -4.40 -17.90
C SER A 88 -20.15 -2.87 -17.73
N ILE A 89 -19.05 -2.19 -18.05
CA ILE A 89 -18.90 -0.74 -17.82
C ILE A 89 -18.72 0.02 -19.14
N ASP A 90 -17.79 -0.40 -19.99
CA ASP A 90 -17.55 0.19 -21.31
C ASP A 90 -17.12 -0.88 -22.30
N SER A 91 -17.96 -1.20 -23.24
CA SER A 91 -17.70 -2.27 -24.24
C SER A 91 -16.69 -1.88 -25.32
N GLY A 92 -16.12 -0.68 -25.30
CA GLY A 92 -15.28 -0.16 -26.38
C GLY A 92 -13.86 0.22 -25.98
N ARG A 93 -13.51 0.19 -24.70
CA ARG A 93 -12.21 0.68 -24.21
C ARG A 93 -11.51 -0.32 -23.31
N LEU A 94 -10.20 -0.48 -23.51
CA LEU A 94 -9.33 -1.07 -22.51
C LEU A 94 -9.15 -0.06 -21.38
N ARG A 95 -9.25 -0.53 -20.16
CA ARG A 95 -9.05 0.28 -18.96
C ARG A 95 -7.56 0.49 -18.71
N SER A 96 -7.19 1.71 -18.32
CA SER A 96 -5.86 2.06 -17.84
C SER A 96 -6.01 2.98 -16.65
N ASP A 97 -5.36 2.64 -15.56
CA ASP A 97 -5.45 3.37 -14.30
C ASP A 97 -4.07 3.89 -13.91
N PHE A 98 -4.04 5.09 -13.37
CA PHE A 98 -2.89 5.66 -12.69
C PHE A 98 -3.27 5.98 -11.25
N THR A 99 -2.46 5.54 -10.29
CA THR A 99 -2.66 5.87 -8.88
C THR A 99 -1.40 6.49 -8.32
N ASN A 100 -1.55 7.65 -7.67
CA ASN A 100 -0.52 8.27 -6.86
C ASN A 100 -0.93 8.22 -5.39
N THR A 101 -0.04 7.75 -4.53
CA THR A 101 -0.26 7.68 -3.09
C THR A 101 0.90 8.36 -2.37
N ILE A 102 0.58 9.40 -1.58
CA ILE A 102 1.54 10.08 -0.71
C ILE A 102 1.21 9.71 0.74
N ASP A 103 2.22 9.31 1.50
CA ASP A 103 2.04 8.97 2.90
C ASP A 103 3.05 9.69 3.81
N LEU A 104 2.62 9.93 5.04
CA LEU A 104 3.42 10.49 6.12
C LEU A 104 3.22 9.66 7.38
N THR A 105 4.32 9.18 7.95
CA THR A 105 4.33 8.53 9.26
C THR A 105 5.19 9.32 10.24
N ILE A 106 4.67 9.58 11.44
CA ILE A 106 5.43 10.18 12.54
C ILE A 106 5.37 9.22 13.72
N THR A 107 6.54 8.77 14.19
CA THR A 107 6.67 7.89 15.36
C THR A 107 7.43 8.62 16.47
N LYS A 108 6.87 8.62 17.67
CA LYS A 108 7.44 9.27 18.85
C LYS A 108 7.34 8.37 20.06
N ALA A 109 8.46 8.26 20.84
CA ALA A 109 8.41 7.59 22.13
C ALA A 109 7.61 8.44 23.15
N LEU A 110 6.62 7.83 23.80
CA LEU A 110 5.80 8.53 24.82
C LEU A 110 6.60 8.87 26.07
N GLY A 111 7.63 8.11 26.39
CA GLY A 111 8.54 8.42 27.49
C GLY A 111 9.26 9.76 27.35
N ASP A 112 9.33 10.33 26.15
CA ASP A 112 9.88 11.68 25.95
C ASP A 112 8.97 12.78 26.51
N PHE A 113 7.65 12.54 26.50
CA PHE A 113 6.66 13.47 27.05
C PHE A 113 6.32 13.14 28.51
N PHE A 114 6.28 11.85 28.84
CA PHE A 114 5.85 11.33 30.12
C PHE A 114 6.83 10.30 30.67
N PRO A 115 8.04 10.73 31.12
CA PRO A 115 9.07 9.81 31.58
C PRO A 115 8.64 8.92 32.76
N SER A 116 7.71 9.40 33.59
CA SER A 116 7.15 8.62 34.71
C SER A 116 6.25 7.49 34.29
N LEU A 117 5.58 7.60 33.11
CA LEU A 117 4.70 6.57 32.59
C LEU A 117 5.46 5.53 31.75
N ASP A 118 6.53 5.95 31.10
CA ASP A 118 7.32 5.08 30.21
C ASP A 118 8.83 5.38 30.37
N PRO A 119 9.42 5.04 31.52
CA PRO A 119 10.84 5.30 31.78
C PRO A 119 11.76 4.53 30.83
N ASN A 120 11.30 3.42 30.27
CA ASN A 120 12.06 2.58 29.34
C ASN A 120 11.84 2.95 27.87
N ARG A 121 11.04 3.99 27.58
CA ARG A 121 10.69 4.39 26.21
C ARG A 121 10.17 3.22 25.36
N SER A 122 9.34 2.39 25.97
CA SER A 122 8.77 1.19 25.36
C SER A 122 7.44 1.43 24.63
N LEU A 123 6.81 2.59 24.92
CA LEU A 123 5.55 3.01 24.30
C LEU A 123 5.83 4.01 23.18
N PHE A 124 5.26 3.73 22.01
CA PHE A 124 5.40 4.57 20.83
C PHE A 124 4.05 5.05 20.35
N LEU A 125 3.97 6.35 20.14
CA LEU A 125 2.87 7.01 19.46
C LEU A 125 3.18 7.01 17.96
N ASN A 126 2.23 6.55 17.13
CA ASN A 126 2.32 6.64 15.69
C ASN A 126 1.13 7.44 15.16
N LEU A 127 1.45 8.40 14.31
CA LEU A 127 0.51 9.14 13.49
C LEU A 127 0.77 8.75 12.03
N TYR A 128 -0.26 8.41 11.31
CA TYR A 128 -0.18 8.08 9.90
C TYR A 128 -1.23 8.90 9.13
N PHE A 129 -0.80 9.47 8.04
CA PHE A 129 -1.64 10.14 7.05
C PHE A 129 -1.31 9.58 5.68
N GLU A 130 -2.33 9.40 4.85
CA GLU A 130 -2.20 8.97 3.47
C GLU A 130 -3.22 9.71 2.62
N ARG A 131 -2.81 10.11 1.44
CA ARG A 131 -3.68 10.57 0.37
C ARG A 131 -3.41 9.76 -0.88
N ALA A 132 -4.46 9.17 -1.43
CA ALA A 132 -4.44 8.43 -2.69
C ALA A 132 -5.33 9.15 -3.71
N ILE A 133 -4.80 9.33 -4.92
CA ILE A 133 -5.52 9.86 -6.08
C ILE A 133 -5.38 8.82 -7.18
N SER A 134 -6.51 8.36 -7.69
CA SER A 134 -6.56 7.43 -8.82
C SER A 134 -7.33 8.07 -9.97
N GLU A 135 -6.71 8.04 -11.13
CA GLU A 135 -7.26 8.50 -12.39
C GLU A 135 -7.36 7.31 -13.35
N SER A 136 -8.47 7.19 -14.05
CA SER A 136 -8.72 6.15 -15.04
C SER A 136 -9.16 6.76 -16.36
N ASN A 137 -8.84 6.10 -17.47
CA ASN A 137 -9.42 6.45 -18.75
C ASN A 137 -10.93 6.08 -18.83
N ILE A 138 -11.45 5.36 -17.83
CA ILE A 138 -12.87 5.09 -17.59
C ILE A 138 -13.30 5.78 -16.30
N ARG A 139 -13.97 6.90 -16.41
CA ARG A 139 -14.29 7.85 -15.34
C ARG A 139 -14.90 7.24 -14.05
N ASN A 140 -15.59 6.10 -14.16
CA ASN A 140 -16.20 5.45 -13.00
C ASN A 140 -15.18 4.86 -12.01
N TYR A 141 -13.90 4.82 -12.38
CA TYR A 141 -12.81 4.31 -11.56
C TYR A 141 -11.92 5.41 -10.97
N ASP A 142 -12.23 6.69 -11.26
CA ASP A 142 -11.57 7.81 -10.61
C ASP A 142 -11.98 7.86 -9.14
N TYR A 143 -11.00 8.04 -8.25
CA TYR A 143 -11.27 8.29 -6.84
C TYR A 143 -10.19 9.12 -6.19
N GLU A 144 -10.56 9.80 -5.11
CA GLU A 144 -9.64 10.41 -4.16
C GLU A 144 -9.98 9.87 -2.77
N ALA A 145 -8.97 9.55 -1.99
CA ALA A 145 -9.14 9.06 -0.62
C ALA A 145 -8.07 9.64 0.30
N ASP A 146 -8.51 10.14 1.44
CA ASP A 146 -7.64 10.55 2.53
C ASP A 146 -7.85 9.59 3.71
N SER A 147 -6.75 9.13 4.31
CA SER A 147 -6.80 8.33 5.52
C SER A 147 -5.95 8.95 6.62
N PHE A 148 -6.43 8.87 7.84
CA PHE A 148 -5.69 9.25 9.02
C PHE A 148 -5.81 8.15 10.08
N SER A 149 -4.70 7.75 10.66
CA SER A 149 -4.72 6.82 11.77
C SER A 149 -3.80 7.26 12.90
N PHE A 150 -4.20 6.86 14.10
CA PHE A 150 -3.48 7.08 15.33
C PHE A 150 -3.36 5.75 16.07
N SER A 151 -2.17 5.40 16.51
CA SER A 151 -1.97 4.18 17.31
C SER A 151 -0.90 4.37 18.40
N VAL A 152 -1.06 3.60 19.46
CA VAL A 152 -0.05 3.47 20.51
C VAL A 152 0.40 2.01 20.54
N ASN A 153 1.69 1.81 20.34
CA ASN A 153 2.32 0.49 20.35
C ASN A 153 3.28 0.34 21.51
N ARG A 154 3.37 -0.86 22.07
CA ARG A 154 4.34 -1.18 23.13
C ARG A 154 5.31 -2.25 22.66
N SER A 155 6.60 -1.97 22.84
CA SER A 155 7.67 -2.96 22.60
C SER A 155 7.98 -3.70 23.91
N PHE A 156 8.01 -5.04 23.85
CA PHE A 156 8.41 -5.89 24.96
C PHE A 156 9.69 -6.63 24.57
N GLN A 157 10.72 -6.53 25.44
CA GLN A 157 11.86 -7.42 25.33
C GLN A 157 11.61 -8.65 26.21
N ILE A 158 11.47 -9.81 25.59
CA ILE A 158 11.41 -11.09 26.29
C ILE A 158 12.87 -11.58 26.38
N PHE A 159 13.48 -11.40 27.55
CA PHE A 159 14.77 -12.02 27.83
C PHE A 159 14.56 -13.53 27.99
N LYS A 160 15.33 -14.32 27.24
CA LYS A 160 15.49 -15.74 27.47
C LYS A 160 16.66 -15.98 28.41
#